data_ad3d397888a7513700a108ee4312f51d
#
_entry.id   ad3d397888a7513700a108ee4312f51d
#
_cell.length_a   1.000
_cell.length_b   1.000
_cell.length_c   1.000
_cell.angle_alpha   90.00
_cell.angle_beta   90.00
_cell.angle_gamma   90.00
#
_symmetry.space_group_name_H-M   'P 1'
#
loop_
_entity.id
_entity.type
_entity.pdbx_description
1 polymer ?
#
loop_
_entity_poly.entity_id
_entity_poly.type
_entity_poly.pdbx_seq_one_letter_code
_entity_poly.pdbx_strand_id
1 'polypeptide(L)'
;MLWTEKYRPKKVNEIIGQESFVKDATNWLLNNEMPNLLLYGQQGVGKTSAAIALANEILKDDFSLNILELNASDDRKLETVRSKIKDFASTVKLGNCPFKICLLDEMDGMTNDAQNALKRIMEKYSKNVRFIITCNDKSKIIFPIQSRCATYQFSKLNNEQIVMVLNKILKIERGNDVTEIKTVSNTFNGDLRKAITQMQAGFNSVTEIIDPMFEEIINDSINNICVLDKLHELLSKGISTKDICNGLHDVILENKYDREIKYKYLRIIGETEYRSSTMTPKIVVSWLATQMTKK
;
A
#
# COMPACT_ATOMS: atom_id res chain seq x y z
N MET A 1 14.37 -10.96 -12.87
CA MET A 1 13.07 -10.28 -12.88
C MET A 1 12.68 -9.98 -11.45
N LEU A 2 12.12 -8.81 -11.15
CA LEU A 2 11.66 -8.49 -9.79
C LEU A 2 10.47 -9.37 -9.40
N TRP A 3 10.48 -9.93 -8.21
CA TRP A 3 9.39 -10.79 -7.75
C TRP A 3 8.08 -10.03 -7.59
N THR A 4 8.13 -8.75 -7.24
CA THR A 4 6.96 -7.87 -7.19
C THR A 4 6.21 -7.76 -8.52
N GLU A 5 6.92 -7.86 -9.65
CA GLU A 5 6.32 -7.86 -10.98
C GLU A 5 5.98 -9.28 -11.46
N LYS A 6 6.85 -10.27 -11.18
CA LYS A 6 6.65 -11.67 -11.57
C LYS A 6 5.39 -12.28 -10.93
N TYR A 7 5.12 -11.93 -9.66
CA TYR A 7 4.01 -12.46 -8.86
C TYR A 7 2.84 -11.47 -8.72
N ARG A 8 2.82 -10.42 -9.54
CA ARG A 8 1.66 -9.53 -9.61
C ARG A 8 0.42 -10.33 -10.02
N PRO A 9 -0.72 -10.21 -9.30
CA PRO A 9 -1.96 -10.89 -9.65
C PRO A 9 -2.35 -10.57 -11.10
N LYS A 10 -2.68 -11.61 -11.86
CA LYS A 10 -3.15 -11.50 -13.25
C LYS A 10 -4.66 -11.63 -13.36
N LYS A 11 -5.29 -12.22 -12.35
CA LYS A 11 -6.74 -12.43 -12.27
C LYS A 11 -7.30 -11.86 -10.99
N VAL A 12 -8.58 -11.51 -11.01
CA VAL A 12 -9.30 -10.94 -9.88
C VAL A 12 -9.33 -11.89 -8.68
N ASN A 13 -9.45 -13.19 -8.90
CA ASN A 13 -9.46 -14.20 -7.85
C ASN A 13 -8.10 -14.45 -7.18
N GLU A 14 -7.02 -13.89 -7.71
CA GLU A 14 -5.68 -13.92 -7.10
C GLU A 14 -5.44 -12.77 -6.13
N ILE A 15 -6.36 -11.79 -6.07
CA ILE A 15 -6.28 -10.63 -5.19
C ILE A 15 -6.62 -11.09 -3.77
N ILE A 16 -5.77 -10.75 -2.80
CA ILE A 16 -5.90 -11.16 -1.41
C ILE A 16 -6.29 -9.97 -0.55
N GLY A 17 -7.16 -10.20 0.45
CA GLY A 17 -7.52 -9.24 1.50
C GLY A 17 -8.43 -8.08 1.06
N GLN A 18 -9.06 -8.18 -0.13
CA GLN A 18 -9.95 -7.15 -0.66
C GLN A 18 -11.29 -7.77 -1.09
N GLU A 19 -11.93 -8.53 -0.20
CA GLU A 19 -13.05 -9.44 -0.49
C GLU A 19 -14.24 -8.71 -1.14
N SER A 20 -14.60 -7.51 -0.67
CA SER A 20 -15.71 -6.73 -1.23
C SER A 20 -15.44 -6.34 -2.68
N PHE A 21 -14.22 -5.87 -2.97
CA PHE A 21 -13.81 -5.54 -4.33
C PHE A 21 -13.81 -6.79 -5.24
N VAL A 22 -13.23 -7.89 -4.77
CA VAL A 22 -13.16 -9.16 -5.53
C VAL A 22 -14.54 -9.68 -5.87
N LYS A 23 -15.48 -9.64 -4.91
CA LYS A 23 -16.87 -10.04 -5.12
C LYS A 23 -17.55 -9.23 -6.21
N ASP A 24 -17.46 -7.91 -6.12
CA ASP A 24 -18.10 -7.02 -7.08
C ASP A 24 -17.44 -7.08 -8.45
N ALA A 25 -16.10 -7.15 -8.49
CA ALA A 25 -15.33 -7.32 -9.72
C ALA A 25 -15.69 -8.62 -10.45
N THR A 26 -15.92 -9.72 -9.71
CA THR A 26 -16.38 -10.99 -10.29
C THR A 26 -17.76 -10.82 -10.96
N ASN A 27 -18.67 -10.08 -10.34
CA ASN A 27 -19.97 -9.80 -10.94
C ASN A 27 -19.87 -8.93 -12.21
N TRP A 28 -18.94 -7.94 -12.23
CA TRP A 28 -18.72 -7.14 -13.44
C TRP A 28 -18.16 -7.96 -14.59
N LEU A 29 -17.26 -8.91 -14.30
CA LEU A 29 -16.72 -9.84 -15.29
C LEU A 29 -17.82 -10.71 -15.91
N LEU A 30 -18.76 -11.21 -15.11
CA LEU A 30 -19.88 -12.03 -15.57
C LEU A 30 -20.85 -11.25 -16.46
N ASN A 31 -21.10 -9.97 -16.13
CA ASN A 31 -22.06 -9.15 -16.85
C ASN A 31 -21.44 -8.31 -17.97
N ASN A 32 -20.12 -8.33 -18.14
CA ASN A 32 -19.36 -7.43 -19.03
C ASN A 32 -19.70 -5.94 -18.81
N GLU A 33 -19.99 -5.56 -17.57
CA GLU A 33 -20.31 -4.21 -17.16
C GLU A 33 -19.42 -3.81 -15.98
N MET A 34 -18.92 -2.57 -15.99
CA MET A 34 -18.10 -2.03 -14.91
C MET A 34 -18.40 -0.54 -14.74
N PRO A 35 -18.62 -0.04 -13.52
CA PRO A 35 -18.67 1.41 -13.26
C PRO A 35 -17.26 2.01 -13.37
N ASN A 36 -17.14 3.34 -13.30
CA ASN A 36 -15.84 3.93 -12.98
C ASN A 36 -15.47 3.58 -11.53
N LEU A 37 -14.19 3.36 -11.27
CA LEU A 37 -13.68 2.91 -9.99
C LEU A 37 -12.74 3.93 -9.38
N LEU A 38 -12.83 4.08 -8.05
CA LEU A 38 -11.86 4.80 -7.23
C LEU A 38 -11.34 3.87 -6.14
N LEU A 39 -10.10 3.41 -6.30
CA LEU A 39 -9.42 2.53 -5.38
C LEU A 39 -8.48 3.36 -4.50
N TYR A 40 -8.74 3.43 -3.20
CA TYR A 40 -7.92 4.24 -2.29
C TYR A 40 -7.44 3.42 -1.09
N GLY A 41 -6.31 3.83 -0.51
CA GLY A 41 -5.69 3.15 0.63
C GLY A 41 -4.17 3.34 0.63
N GLN A 42 -3.50 2.81 1.62
CA GLN A 42 -2.06 2.98 1.77
C GLN A 42 -1.26 2.42 0.59
N GLN A 43 -0.01 2.83 0.49
CA GLN A 43 0.92 2.31 -0.51
C GLN A 43 1.20 0.81 -0.24
N GLY A 44 1.42 0.03 -1.30
CA GLY A 44 1.79 -1.39 -1.17
C GLY A 44 0.63 -2.38 -0.93
N VAL A 45 -0.63 -1.91 -0.79
CA VAL A 45 -1.82 -2.77 -0.53
C VAL A 45 -2.43 -3.41 -1.79
N GLY A 46 -1.86 -3.20 -2.97
CA GLY A 46 -2.27 -3.88 -4.20
C GLY A 46 -3.29 -3.15 -5.08
N LYS A 47 -3.58 -1.84 -4.89
CA LYS A 47 -4.53 -1.06 -5.69
C LYS A 47 -4.29 -1.16 -7.20
N THR A 48 -3.09 -0.79 -7.65
CA THR A 48 -2.69 -0.83 -9.07
C THR A 48 -2.70 -2.26 -9.62
N SER A 49 -2.25 -3.23 -8.83
CA SER A 49 -2.28 -4.64 -9.23
C SER A 49 -3.70 -5.15 -9.42
N ALA A 50 -4.63 -4.78 -8.56
CA ALA A 50 -6.04 -5.14 -8.69
C ALA A 50 -6.69 -4.47 -9.91
N ALA A 51 -6.36 -3.20 -10.18
CA ALA A 51 -6.83 -2.49 -11.36
C ALA A 51 -6.38 -3.18 -12.66
N ILE A 52 -5.10 -3.55 -12.73
CA ILE A 52 -4.53 -4.25 -13.89
C ILE A 52 -5.11 -5.65 -14.06
N ALA A 53 -5.26 -6.42 -12.96
CA ALA A 53 -5.87 -7.75 -12.99
C ALA A 53 -7.30 -7.71 -13.52
N LEU A 54 -8.11 -6.77 -13.05
CA LEU A 54 -9.48 -6.56 -13.54
C LEU A 54 -9.49 -6.15 -15.02
N ALA A 55 -8.63 -5.21 -15.42
CA ALA A 55 -8.52 -4.78 -16.81
C ALA A 55 -8.12 -5.94 -17.75
N ASN A 56 -7.16 -6.78 -17.33
CA ASN A 56 -6.75 -7.96 -18.07
C ASN A 56 -7.91 -8.93 -18.32
N GLU A 57 -8.73 -9.21 -17.31
CA GLU A 57 -9.83 -10.16 -17.45
C GLU A 57 -11.01 -9.58 -18.25
N ILE A 58 -11.24 -8.27 -18.23
CA ILE A 58 -12.28 -7.61 -19.06
C ILE A 58 -11.85 -7.52 -20.51
N LEU A 59 -10.62 -7.06 -20.75
CA LEU A 59 -10.13 -6.77 -22.11
C LEU A 59 -9.54 -8.01 -22.81
N LYS A 60 -9.08 -9.00 -22.06
CA LYS A 60 -8.51 -10.27 -22.57
C LYS A 60 -7.42 -10.03 -23.64
N ASP A 61 -7.59 -10.62 -24.81
CA ASP A 61 -6.64 -10.51 -25.93
C ASP A 61 -6.53 -9.08 -26.48
N ASP A 62 -7.54 -8.24 -26.25
CA ASP A 62 -7.59 -6.85 -26.68
C ASP A 62 -6.97 -5.87 -25.67
N PHE A 63 -6.31 -6.35 -24.60
CA PHE A 63 -5.78 -5.55 -23.51
C PHE A 63 -4.88 -4.41 -24.00
N SER A 64 -3.84 -4.72 -24.77
CA SER A 64 -2.85 -3.73 -25.20
C SER A 64 -3.42 -2.61 -26.10
N LEU A 65 -4.55 -2.90 -26.77
CA LEU A 65 -5.20 -1.95 -27.70
C LEU A 65 -6.23 -1.06 -27.02
N ASN A 66 -6.79 -1.48 -25.90
CA ASN A 66 -7.92 -0.85 -25.24
C ASN A 66 -7.64 -0.38 -23.81
N ILE A 67 -6.38 -0.38 -23.38
CA ILE A 67 -5.96 0.20 -22.10
C ILE A 67 -5.09 1.44 -22.32
N LEU A 68 -5.27 2.45 -21.48
CA LEU A 68 -4.35 3.56 -21.31
C LEU A 68 -3.96 3.64 -19.83
N GLU A 69 -2.70 3.41 -19.56
CA GLU A 69 -2.13 3.56 -18.20
C GLU A 69 -1.37 4.89 -18.13
N LEU A 70 -1.73 5.71 -17.14
CA LEU A 70 -1.04 6.97 -16.87
C LEU A 70 -0.75 7.06 -15.36
N ASN A 71 0.49 7.38 -15.03
CA ASN A 71 0.84 7.80 -13.69
C ASN A 71 0.63 9.31 -13.59
N ALA A 72 -0.35 9.71 -12.76
CA ALA A 72 -0.72 11.11 -12.61
C ALA A 72 0.34 11.94 -11.86
N SER A 73 1.31 11.29 -11.21
CA SER A 73 2.44 11.94 -10.55
C SER A 73 3.58 12.32 -11.54
N ASP A 74 3.76 11.54 -12.60
CA ASP A 74 4.84 11.74 -13.58
C ASP A 74 4.51 12.80 -14.61
N ASP A 75 3.27 12.82 -15.09
CA ASP A 75 2.79 13.76 -16.09
C ASP A 75 2.26 15.06 -15.44
N ARG A 76 3.16 15.88 -14.87
CA ARG A 76 2.83 17.15 -14.22
C ARG A 76 2.22 18.20 -15.16
N LYS A 77 2.34 18.04 -16.48
CA LYS A 77 1.78 18.95 -17.47
C LYS A 77 0.34 18.57 -17.77
N LEU A 78 -0.57 19.33 -17.19
CA LEU A 78 -2.03 19.25 -17.34
C LEU A 78 -2.50 18.99 -18.78
N GLU A 79 -1.86 19.64 -19.76
CA GLU A 79 -2.21 19.53 -21.17
C GLU A 79 -1.86 18.17 -21.76
N THR A 80 -0.74 17.56 -21.34
CA THR A 80 -0.27 16.28 -21.87
C THR A 80 -1.21 15.14 -21.42
N VAL A 81 -1.56 15.10 -20.12
CA VAL A 81 -2.51 14.10 -19.59
C VAL A 81 -3.87 14.27 -20.25
N ARG A 82 -4.35 15.52 -20.35
CA ARG A 82 -5.64 15.83 -20.95
C ARG A 82 -5.70 15.42 -22.41
N SER A 83 -4.66 15.72 -23.23
CA SER A 83 -4.64 15.33 -24.64
C SER A 83 -4.59 13.82 -24.79
N LYS A 84 -3.68 13.11 -24.10
CA LYS A 84 -3.58 11.65 -24.15
C LYS A 84 -4.90 10.96 -23.80
N ILE A 85 -5.55 11.37 -22.70
CA ILE A 85 -6.86 10.79 -22.30
C ILE A 85 -7.95 11.11 -23.32
N LYS A 86 -7.99 12.36 -23.84
CA LYS A 86 -8.96 12.76 -24.83
C LYS A 86 -8.79 12.00 -26.13
N ASP A 87 -7.56 11.88 -26.62
CA ASP A 87 -7.24 11.16 -27.86
C ASP A 87 -7.60 9.68 -27.72
N PHE A 88 -7.19 9.05 -26.63
CA PHE A 88 -7.55 7.68 -26.33
C PHE A 88 -9.09 7.49 -26.23
N ALA A 89 -9.79 8.37 -25.54
CA ALA A 89 -11.24 8.27 -25.34
C ALA A 89 -12.05 8.54 -26.61
N SER A 90 -11.52 9.34 -27.55
CA SER A 90 -12.18 9.68 -28.81
C SER A 90 -12.04 8.59 -29.88
N THR A 91 -11.06 7.72 -29.78
CA THR A 91 -10.88 6.61 -30.74
C THR A 91 -11.84 5.46 -30.46
N VAL A 92 -12.24 4.77 -31.50
CA VAL A 92 -13.11 3.60 -31.41
C VAL A 92 -12.39 2.47 -30.66
N LYS A 93 -13.13 1.67 -29.87
CA LYS A 93 -12.61 0.45 -29.29
C LYS A 93 -12.25 -0.57 -30.38
N LEU A 94 -11.18 -1.30 -30.17
CA LEU A 94 -10.70 -2.34 -31.10
C LEU A 94 -11.06 -3.73 -30.56
N GLY A 95 -11.44 -4.64 -31.44
CA GLY A 95 -11.80 -6.00 -31.06
C GLY A 95 -13.20 -6.11 -30.43
N ASN A 96 -13.37 -7.16 -29.60
CA ASN A 96 -14.65 -7.53 -29.00
C ASN A 96 -14.84 -7.07 -27.55
N CYS A 97 -13.96 -6.22 -27.04
CA CYS A 97 -14.06 -5.74 -25.66
C CYS A 97 -15.33 -4.86 -25.46
N PRO A 98 -15.94 -4.87 -24.26
CA PRO A 98 -17.17 -4.09 -24.00
C PRO A 98 -16.91 -2.59 -24.03
N PHE A 99 -15.77 -2.12 -23.53
CA PHE A 99 -15.34 -0.72 -23.45
C PHE A 99 -13.82 -0.64 -23.34
N LYS A 100 -13.29 0.56 -23.44
CA LYS A 100 -11.87 0.85 -23.19
C LYS A 100 -11.66 1.17 -21.71
N ILE A 101 -10.46 0.95 -21.19
CA ILE A 101 -10.12 1.24 -19.81
C ILE A 101 -9.01 2.30 -19.75
N CYS A 102 -9.24 3.35 -18.97
CA CYS A 102 -8.24 4.34 -18.64
C CYS A 102 -7.87 4.19 -17.15
N LEU A 103 -6.67 3.71 -16.88
CA LEU A 103 -6.09 3.59 -15.54
C LEU A 103 -5.28 4.83 -15.21
N LEU A 104 -5.68 5.55 -14.16
CA LEU A 104 -5.01 6.72 -13.64
C LEU A 104 -4.43 6.37 -12.26
N ASP A 105 -3.13 6.09 -12.24
CA ASP A 105 -2.43 5.70 -11.02
C ASP A 105 -1.94 6.94 -10.26
N GLU A 106 -1.95 6.90 -8.93
CA GLU A 106 -1.50 7.97 -8.03
C GLU A 106 -2.15 9.34 -8.30
N MET A 107 -3.46 9.34 -8.53
CA MET A 107 -4.19 10.56 -8.89
C MET A 107 -4.17 11.66 -7.82
N ASP A 108 -3.84 11.34 -6.59
CA ASP A 108 -3.63 12.31 -5.50
C ASP A 108 -2.45 13.27 -5.73
N GLY A 109 -1.59 12.99 -6.72
CA GLY A 109 -0.58 13.91 -7.24
C GLY A 109 -1.10 14.94 -8.26
N MET A 110 -2.35 14.79 -8.74
CA MET A 110 -2.93 15.65 -9.78
C MET A 110 -3.51 16.93 -9.21
N THR A 111 -3.30 18.07 -9.87
CA THR A 111 -3.88 19.35 -9.48
C THR A 111 -5.41 19.37 -9.61
N ASN A 112 -6.09 20.24 -8.84
CA ASN A 112 -7.54 20.38 -8.91
C ASN A 112 -8.06 20.77 -10.31
N ASP A 113 -7.30 21.58 -11.06
CA ASP A 113 -7.66 21.97 -12.43
C ASP A 113 -7.60 20.79 -13.39
N ALA A 114 -6.59 19.91 -13.22
CA ALA A 114 -6.50 18.69 -13.99
C ALA A 114 -7.66 17.74 -13.68
N GLN A 115 -8.00 17.61 -12.42
CA GLN A 115 -9.14 16.79 -11.97
C GLN A 115 -10.48 17.33 -12.52
N ASN A 116 -10.67 18.67 -12.55
CA ASN A 116 -11.84 19.29 -13.15
C ASN A 116 -11.94 19.08 -14.68
N ALA A 117 -10.80 19.06 -15.38
CA ALA A 117 -10.78 18.73 -16.78
C ALA A 117 -11.13 17.25 -17.03
N LEU A 118 -10.58 16.34 -16.19
CA LEU A 118 -10.85 14.90 -16.24
C LEU A 118 -12.35 14.62 -16.03
N LYS A 119 -13.00 15.29 -15.08
CA LYS A 119 -14.45 15.16 -14.84
C LYS A 119 -15.25 15.33 -16.14
N ARG A 120 -14.94 16.36 -16.93
CA ARG A 120 -15.62 16.62 -18.22
C ARG A 120 -15.37 15.51 -19.24
N ILE A 121 -14.18 14.94 -19.25
CA ILE A 121 -13.83 13.81 -20.13
C ILE A 121 -14.61 12.56 -19.72
N MET A 122 -14.67 12.25 -18.42
CA MET A 122 -15.43 11.12 -17.88
C MET A 122 -16.92 11.19 -18.27
N GLU A 123 -17.51 12.37 -18.19
CA GLU A 123 -18.91 12.60 -18.59
C GLU A 123 -19.10 12.38 -20.10
N LYS A 124 -18.23 13.00 -20.91
CA LYS A 124 -18.36 12.99 -22.37
C LYS A 124 -18.18 11.59 -22.98
N TYR A 125 -17.28 10.79 -22.43
CA TYR A 125 -16.90 9.50 -23.00
C TYR A 125 -17.40 8.30 -22.17
N SER A 126 -18.38 8.51 -21.30
CA SER A 126 -18.92 7.49 -20.39
C SER A 126 -19.47 6.24 -21.09
N LYS A 127 -19.87 6.33 -22.37
CA LYS A 127 -20.33 5.18 -23.16
C LYS A 127 -19.19 4.26 -23.60
N ASN A 128 -18.01 4.80 -23.87
CA ASN A 128 -16.92 4.08 -24.52
C ASN A 128 -15.76 3.75 -23.59
N VAL A 129 -15.58 4.49 -22.50
CA VAL A 129 -14.43 4.37 -21.60
C VAL A 129 -14.88 4.20 -20.16
N ARG A 130 -14.22 3.33 -19.43
CA ARG A 130 -14.29 3.24 -17.98
C ARG A 130 -12.99 3.70 -17.37
N PHE A 131 -13.08 4.42 -16.28
CA PHE A 131 -11.94 4.93 -15.56
C PHE A 131 -11.70 4.09 -14.31
N ILE A 132 -10.47 3.65 -14.11
CA ILE A 132 -10.00 3.10 -12.85
C ILE A 132 -8.98 4.08 -12.29
N ILE A 133 -9.30 4.66 -11.15
CA ILE A 133 -8.49 5.68 -10.49
C ILE A 133 -7.92 5.07 -9.22
N THR A 134 -6.61 5.23 -9.00
CA THR A 134 -6.00 4.88 -7.72
C THR A 134 -5.49 6.13 -7.01
N CYS A 135 -5.54 6.15 -5.68
CA CYS A 135 -4.93 7.18 -4.86
C CYS A 135 -4.57 6.63 -3.47
N ASN A 136 -3.65 7.29 -2.79
CA ASN A 136 -3.35 6.96 -1.41
C ASN A 136 -4.31 7.68 -0.45
N ASP A 137 -4.63 8.93 -0.76
CA ASP A 137 -5.51 9.77 0.04
C ASP A 137 -6.74 10.23 -0.77
N LYS A 138 -7.91 9.67 -0.43
CA LYS A 138 -9.17 10.02 -1.05
C LYS A 138 -9.55 11.50 -0.88
N SER A 139 -9.09 12.16 0.19
CA SER A 139 -9.42 13.57 0.45
C SER A 139 -8.84 14.52 -0.61
N LYS A 140 -7.79 14.11 -1.30
CA LYS A 140 -7.16 14.87 -2.40
C LYS A 140 -7.89 14.75 -3.74
N ILE A 141 -8.89 13.87 -3.82
CA ILE A 141 -9.72 13.71 -5.01
C ILE A 141 -10.96 14.58 -4.88
N ILE A 142 -11.23 15.43 -5.88
CA ILE A 142 -12.39 16.32 -5.85
C ILE A 142 -13.72 15.54 -5.79
N PHE A 143 -14.67 16.04 -5.02
CA PHE A 143 -15.96 15.39 -4.83
C PHE A 143 -16.72 15.05 -6.15
N PRO A 144 -16.69 15.89 -7.20
CA PRO A 144 -17.32 15.54 -8.48
C PRO A 144 -16.78 14.29 -9.16
N ILE A 145 -15.51 13.91 -8.95
CA ILE A 145 -14.94 12.64 -9.45
C ILE A 145 -15.37 11.50 -8.53
N GLN A 146 -15.26 11.69 -7.21
CA GLN A 146 -15.69 10.68 -6.24
C GLN A 146 -17.14 10.23 -6.47
N SER A 147 -18.06 11.18 -6.74
CA SER A 147 -19.48 10.89 -6.98
C SER A 147 -19.78 10.12 -8.28
N ARG A 148 -18.80 10.03 -9.19
CA ARG A 148 -18.89 9.30 -10.46
C ARG A 148 -18.23 7.94 -10.45
N CYS A 149 -17.65 7.55 -9.32
CA CYS A 149 -16.91 6.30 -9.17
C CYS A 149 -17.50 5.45 -8.05
N ALA A 150 -17.58 4.14 -8.27
CA ALA A 150 -17.72 3.20 -7.18
C ALA A 150 -16.41 3.19 -6.40
N THR A 151 -16.49 3.41 -5.10
CA THR A 151 -15.31 3.68 -4.26
C THR A 151 -14.99 2.47 -3.37
N TYR A 152 -13.76 1.99 -3.46
CA TYR A 152 -13.27 0.86 -2.69
C TYR A 152 -12.06 1.25 -1.85
N GLN A 153 -12.16 1.01 -0.55
CA GLN A 153 -11.03 1.13 0.37
C GLN A 153 -10.21 -0.15 0.34
N PHE A 154 -8.96 -0.05 -0.03
CA PHE A 154 -8.00 -1.13 0.05
C PHE A 154 -7.33 -1.12 1.42
N SER A 155 -7.66 -2.10 2.22
CA SER A 155 -7.13 -2.26 3.57
C SER A 155 -5.74 -2.90 3.53
N LYS A 156 -4.97 -2.66 4.59
CA LYS A 156 -3.72 -3.37 4.82
C LYS A 156 -3.98 -4.88 4.91
N LEU A 157 -3.06 -5.66 4.38
CA LEU A 157 -3.08 -7.10 4.59
C LEU A 157 -2.67 -7.42 6.02
N ASN A 158 -3.34 -8.41 6.61
CA ASN A 158 -2.91 -8.94 7.90
C ASN A 158 -1.68 -9.85 7.73
N ASN A 159 -1.01 -10.16 8.84
CA ASN A 159 0.21 -10.97 8.82
C ASN A 159 -0.02 -12.36 8.22
N GLU A 160 -1.15 -13.00 8.48
CA GLU A 160 -1.48 -14.31 7.92
C GLU A 160 -1.61 -14.28 6.40
N GLN A 161 -2.26 -13.24 5.85
CA GLN A 161 -2.40 -13.04 4.41
C GLN A 161 -1.04 -12.82 3.74
N ILE A 162 -0.15 -12.02 4.37
CA ILE A 162 1.21 -11.79 3.87
C ILE A 162 2.00 -13.11 3.89
N VAL A 163 1.98 -13.84 5.01
CA VAL A 163 2.64 -15.15 5.15
C VAL A 163 2.18 -16.12 4.06
N MET A 164 0.88 -16.18 3.79
CA MET A 164 0.31 -17.03 2.75
C MET A 164 0.91 -16.70 1.37
N VAL A 165 0.99 -15.41 1.01
CA VAL A 165 1.56 -14.98 -0.28
C VAL A 165 3.05 -15.30 -0.36
N LEU A 166 3.80 -14.99 0.70
CA LEU A 166 5.24 -15.22 0.73
C LEU A 166 5.57 -16.70 0.63
N ASN A 167 4.86 -17.58 1.34
CA ASN A 167 5.06 -19.02 1.26
C ASN A 167 4.71 -19.57 -0.14
N LYS A 168 3.65 -19.06 -0.79
CA LYS A 168 3.33 -19.41 -2.18
C LYS A 168 4.49 -19.06 -3.12
N ILE A 169 5.06 -17.88 -2.98
CA ILE A 169 6.19 -17.42 -3.79
C ILE A 169 7.44 -18.28 -3.51
N LEU A 170 7.74 -18.55 -2.23
CA LEU A 170 8.90 -19.37 -1.85
C LEU A 170 8.83 -20.78 -2.42
N LYS A 171 7.68 -21.43 -2.35
CA LYS A 171 7.48 -22.77 -2.95
C LYS A 171 7.77 -22.79 -4.45
N ILE A 172 7.41 -21.73 -5.16
CA ILE A 172 7.66 -21.62 -6.61
C ILE A 172 9.14 -21.35 -6.90
N GLU A 173 9.80 -20.49 -6.12
CA GLU A 173 11.17 -20.04 -6.41
C GLU A 173 12.25 -21.00 -5.88
N ARG A 174 12.02 -21.66 -4.75
CA ARG A 174 13.01 -22.47 -4.03
C ARG A 174 12.63 -23.94 -3.86
N GLY A 175 11.43 -24.36 -4.30
CA GLY A 175 10.96 -25.74 -4.14
C GLY A 175 10.30 -26.02 -2.79
N ASN A 176 9.94 -27.30 -2.57
CA ASN A 176 9.18 -27.72 -1.38
C ASN A 176 10.04 -27.92 -0.11
N ASP A 177 11.37 -27.93 -0.22
CA ASP A 177 12.30 -28.19 0.91
C ASP A 177 12.63 -26.92 1.71
N VAL A 178 11.90 -25.82 1.47
CA VAL A 178 12.16 -24.55 2.15
C VAL A 178 11.35 -24.49 3.46
N THR A 179 12.01 -24.04 4.52
CA THR A 179 11.34 -23.73 5.79
C THR A 179 10.25 -22.69 5.56
N GLU A 180 9.03 -23.04 5.89
CA GLU A 180 7.89 -22.13 5.75
C GLU A 180 8.04 -20.92 6.68
N ILE A 181 7.69 -19.74 6.17
CA ILE A 181 7.57 -18.53 6.99
C ILE A 181 6.35 -18.72 7.88
N LYS A 182 6.53 -18.66 9.20
CA LYS A 182 5.45 -18.79 10.18
C LYS A 182 4.86 -17.44 10.57
N THR A 183 5.70 -16.44 10.67
CA THR A 183 5.32 -15.08 11.06
C THR A 183 6.07 -14.07 10.21
N VAL A 184 5.46 -12.93 10.00
CA VAL A 184 6.06 -11.77 9.33
C VAL A 184 6.07 -10.63 10.33
N SER A 185 7.19 -9.92 10.42
CA SER A 185 7.31 -8.78 11.30
C SER A 185 6.28 -7.70 11.00
N ASN A 186 5.73 -7.09 12.03
CA ASN A 186 4.85 -5.93 11.95
C ASN A 186 5.51 -4.72 11.26
N THR A 187 6.83 -4.74 11.06
CA THR A 187 7.58 -3.71 10.30
C THR A 187 7.12 -3.54 8.86
N PHE A 188 6.48 -4.56 8.26
CA PHE A 188 5.87 -4.42 6.93
C PHE A 188 4.55 -3.66 6.95
N ASN A 189 3.90 -3.60 8.12
CA ASN A 189 2.69 -2.82 8.34
C ASN A 189 1.63 -3.01 7.22
N GLY A 190 1.49 -4.25 6.74
CA GLY A 190 0.57 -4.61 5.67
C GLY A 190 1.05 -4.30 4.24
N ASP A 191 2.29 -3.81 4.07
CA ASP A 191 2.89 -3.54 2.75
C ASP A 191 3.48 -4.82 2.13
N LEU A 192 2.68 -5.49 1.29
CA LEU A 192 3.08 -6.71 0.60
C LEU A 192 4.25 -6.48 -0.37
N ARG A 193 4.34 -5.30 -1.01
CA ARG A 193 5.44 -4.97 -1.92
C ARG A 193 6.78 -4.97 -1.18
N LYS A 194 6.82 -4.31 -0.03
CA LYS A 194 7.99 -4.28 0.85
C LYS A 194 8.37 -5.69 1.29
N ALA A 195 7.41 -6.51 1.71
CA ALA A 195 7.63 -7.88 2.16
C ALA A 195 8.23 -8.77 1.04
N ILE A 196 7.68 -8.74 -0.18
CA ILE A 196 8.19 -9.50 -1.32
C ILE A 196 9.60 -9.03 -1.71
N THR A 197 9.86 -7.73 -1.71
CA THR A 197 11.18 -7.17 -2.05
C THR A 197 12.24 -7.63 -1.06
N GLN A 198 11.96 -7.58 0.23
CA GLN A 198 12.87 -8.06 1.27
C GLN A 198 13.12 -9.58 1.14
N MET A 199 12.07 -10.35 0.88
CA MET A 199 12.20 -11.78 0.66
C MET A 199 13.10 -12.10 -0.54
N GLN A 200 13.00 -11.37 -1.65
CA GLN A 200 13.88 -11.53 -2.81
C GLN A 200 15.33 -11.18 -2.49
N ALA A 201 15.57 -10.20 -1.62
CA ALA A 201 16.91 -9.78 -1.21
C ALA A 201 17.63 -10.76 -0.28
N GLY A 202 16.97 -11.80 0.22
CA GLY A 202 17.59 -12.81 1.09
C GLY A 202 17.19 -12.67 2.56
N PHE A 203 15.99 -12.96 2.86
CA PHE A 203 15.21 -12.68 4.07
C PHE A 203 15.61 -13.38 5.37
N ASN A 204 16.84 -13.76 5.59
CA ASN A 204 17.17 -14.62 6.72
C ASN A 204 17.52 -13.90 8.05
N SER A 205 17.45 -12.57 8.15
CA SER A 205 18.02 -11.95 9.35
C SER A 205 17.33 -10.74 9.99
N VAL A 206 16.33 -10.11 9.37
CA VAL A 206 15.83 -8.83 9.91
C VAL A 206 14.50 -8.94 10.65
N THR A 207 13.70 -9.96 10.36
CA THR A 207 12.31 -10.05 10.81
C THR A 207 12.10 -10.76 12.15
N GLU A 208 12.96 -11.71 12.49
CA GLU A 208 12.82 -12.42 13.78
C GLU A 208 13.39 -11.63 14.98
N ILE A 209 14.25 -10.64 14.72
CA ILE A 209 14.98 -9.92 15.78
C ILE A 209 14.27 -8.63 16.21
N ILE A 210 13.44 -8.04 15.36
CA ILE A 210 12.90 -6.69 15.62
C ILE A 210 11.75 -6.70 16.63
N ASP A 211 10.79 -7.63 16.51
CA ASP A 211 9.63 -7.68 17.41
C ASP A 211 10.01 -8.03 18.86
N PRO A 212 10.84 -9.07 19.12
CA PRO A 212 11.36 -9.31 20.46
C PRO A 212 12.12 -8.14 21.06
N MET A 213 12.91 -7.43 20.22
CA MET A 213 13.71 -6.29 20.66
C MET A 213 12.86 -5.09 21.07
N PHE A 214 11.74 -4.81 20.39
CA PHE A 214 10.82 -3.76 20.80
C PHE A 214 10.10 -4.10 22.11
N GLU A 215 9.70 -5.35 22.28
CA GLU A 215 9.11 -5.81 23.53
C GLU A 215 10.11 -5.73 24.70
N GLU A 216 11.37 -6.12 24.48
CA GLU A 216 12.45 -5.94 25.44
C GLU A 216 12.67 -4.46 25.79
N ILE A 217 12.70 -3.56 24.82
CA ILE A 217 12.88 -2.12 25.04
C ILE A 217 11.73 -1.58 25.92
N ILE A 218 10.50 -1.96 25.68
CA ILE A 218 9.36 -1.54 26.50
C ILE A 218 9.49 -2.09 27.92
N ASN A 219 9.77 -3.39 28.07
CA ASN A 219 9.89 -4.05 29.37
C ASN A 219 11.08 -3.50 30.19
N ASP A 220 12.22 -3.27 29.54
CA ASP A 220 13.39 -2.64 30.18
C ASP A 220 13.03 -1.22 30.65
N SER A 221 12.36 -0.46 29.82
CA SER A 221 11.95 0.90 30.14
C SER A 221 10.96 0.93 31.32
N ILE A 222 10.00 0.00 31.39
CA ILE A 222 9.06 -0.15 32.53
C ILE A 222 9.84 -0.46 33.81
N ASN A 223 10.90 -1.26 33.72
CA ASN A 223 11.77 -1.62 34.82
C ASN A 223 12.83 -0.56 35.14
N ASN A 224 12.78 0.64 34.51
CA ASN A 224 13.75 1.73 34.62
C ASN A 224 15.18 1.34 34.20
N ILE A 225 15.31 0.36 33.29
CA ILE A 225 16.59 0.00 32.67
C ILE A 225 16.83 0.93 31.47
N CYS A 226 18.07 1.38 31.30
CA CYS A 226 18.42 2.27 30.18
C CYS A 226 18.29 1.55 28.83
N VAL A 227 17.47 2.12 27.94
CA VAL A 227 17.19 1.56 26.61
C VAL A 227 17.97 2.23 25.47
N LEU A 228 18.87 3.17 25.81
CA LEU A 228 19.58 4.02 24.84
C LEU A 228 20.40 3.18 23.85
N ASP A 229 21.17 2.24 24.36
CA ASP A 229 22.07 1.43 23.52
C ASP A 229 21.26 0.52 22.55
N LYS A 230 20.17 -0.09 23.01
CA LYS A 230 19.27 -0.90 22.17
C LYS A 230 18.63 -0.06 21.06
N LEU A 231 18.18 1.14 21.35
CA LEU A 231 17.60 2.06 20.36
C LEU A 231 18.66 2.56 19.36
N HIS A 232 19.89 2.82 19.78
CA HIS A 232 20.99 3.16 18.87
C HIS A 232 21.44 1.96 18.03
N GLU A 233 21.37 0.75 18.55
CA GLU A 233 21.61 -0.48 17.78
C GLU A 233 20.60 -0.63 16.65
N LEU A 234 19.31 -0.38 16.89
CA LEU A 234 18.27 -0.36 15.84
C LEU A 234 18.62 0.64 14.73
N LEU A 235 19.03 1.86 15.08
CA LEU A 235 19.49 2.84 14.08
C LEU A 235 20.72 2.36 13.31
N SER A 236 21.68 1.71 13.96
CA SER A 236 22.88 1.20 13.30
C SER A 236 22.58 0.07 12.32
N LYS A 237 21.51 -0.68 12.56
CA LYS A 237 20.95 -1.71 11.65
C LYS A 237 20.14 -1.12 10.49
N GLY A 238 20.07 0.22 10.39
CA GLY A 238 19.39 0.92 9.30
C GLY A 238 17.88 1.08 9.48
N ILE A 239 17.35 0.81 10.68
CA ILE A 239 15.93 0.99 10.99
C ILE A 239 15.66 2.49 11.16
N SER A 240 14.69 3.03 10.42
CA SER A 240 14.37 4.46 10.53
C SER A 240 13.70 4.78 11.86
N THR A 241 13.83 6.04 12.31
CA THR A 241 13.14 6.53 13.53
C THR A 241 11.64 6.29 13.47
N LYS A 242 11.05 6.41 12.29
CA LYS A 242 9.63 6.17 12.06
C LYS A 242 9.26 4.69 12.24
N ASP A 243 10.09 3.78 11.74
CA ASP A 243 9.88 2.34 11.93
C ASP A 243 10.07 1.94 13.40
N ILE A 244 11.00 2.59 14.13
CA ILE A 244 11.15 2.42 15.58
C ILE A 244 9.88 2.87 16.31
N CYS A 245 9.34 4.04 15.98
CA CYS A 245 8.08 4.52 16.58
C CYS A 245 6.91 3.57 16.29
N ASN A 246 6.78 3.09 15.07
CA ASN A 246 5.73 2.14 14.69
C ASN A 246 5.88 0.81 15.44
N GLY A 247 7.08 0.23 15.51
CA GLY A 247 7.31 -1.02 16.22
C GLY A 247 7.00 -0.93 17.72
N LEU A 248 7.43 0.14 18.38
CA LEU A 248 7.09 0.40 19.78
C LEU A 248 5.58 0.63 19.99
N HIS A 249 4.92 1.35 19.08
CA HIS A 249 3.49 1.59 19.12
C HIS A 249 2.69 0.27 19.04
N ASP A 250 3.05 -0.59 18.09
CA ASP A 250 2.36 -1.86 17.87
C ASP A 250 2.52 -2.79 19.07
N VAL A 251 3.71 -2.91 19.64
CA VAL A 251 3.97 -3.68 20.86
C VAL A 251 3.12 -3.20 22.03
N ILE A 252 2.95 -1.87 22.20
CA ILE A 252 2.14 -1.31 23.29
C ILE A 252 0.65 -1.60 23.10
N LEU A 253 0.15 -1.60 21.87
CA LEU A 253 -1.25 -1.87 21.61
C LEU A 253 -1.60 -3.36 21.75
N GLU A 254 -0.74 -4.24 21.23
CA GLU A 254 -0.96 -5.68 21.18
C GLU A 254 -0.80 -6.36 22.55
N ASN A 255 0.12 -5.87 23.37
CA ASN A 255 0.39 -6.45 24.69
C ASN A 255 -0.58 -5.95 25.77
N LYS A 256 -0.78 -6.78 26.80
CA LYS A 256 -1.69 -6.49 27.93
C LYS A 256 -1.02 -5.60 29.01
N TYR A 257 -0.52 -4.44 28.59
CA TYR A 257 -0.03 -3.45 29.58
C TYR A 257 -1.19 -2.69 30.22
N ASP A 258 -0.96 -2.19 31.44
CA ASP A 258 -1.91 -1.34 32.14
C ASP A 258 -2.22 -0.06 31.36
N ARG A 259 -3.44 0.45 31.54
CA ARG A 259 -3.94 1.62 30.80
C ARG A 259 -3.03 2.85 30.95
N GLU A 260 -2.51 3.09 32.15
CA GLU A 260 -1.61 4.21 32.42
C GLU A 260 -0.28 4.07 31.66
N ILE A 261 0.27 2.85 31.66
CA ILE A 261 1.49 2.54 30.91
C ILE A 261 1.25 2.78 29.41
N LYS A 262 0.15 2.27 28.87
CA LYS A 262 -0.20 2.49 27.43
C LYS A 262 -0.28 3.98 27.11
N TYR A 263 -0.98 4.79 27.88
CA TYR A 263 -1.10 6.21 27.64
C TYR A 263 0.23 6.95 27.74
N LYS A 264 1.06 6.63 28.75
CA LYS A 264 2.40 7.22 28.90
C LYS A 264 3.24 7.00 27.64
N TYR A 265 3.35 5.75 27.19
CA TYR A 265 4.22 5.41 26.05
C TYR A 265 3.66 5.88 24.71
N LEU A 266 2.35 5.79 24.47
CA LEU A 266 1.73 6.31 23.25
C LEU A 266 1.95 7.81 23.09
N ARG A 267 1.90 8.57 24.18
CA ARG A 267 2.22 9.99 24.18
C ARG A 267 3.69 10.24 23.81
N ILE A 268 4.63 9.51 24.43
CA ILE A 268 6.07 9.62 24.16
C ILE A 268 6.36 9.30 22.69
N ILE A 269 5.76 8.24 22.16
CA ILE A 269 5.93 7.82 20.75
C ILE A 269 5.40 8.90 19.81
N GLY A 270 4.20 9.43 20.04
CA GLY A 270 3.62 10.49 19.20
C GLY A 270 4.46 11.75 19.19
N GLU A 271 5.00 12.18 20.35
CA GLU A 271 5.93 13.29 20.43
C GLU A 271 7.26 13.00 19.72
N THR A 272 7.73 11.73 19.72
CA THR A 272 8.94 11.31 19.02
C THR A 272 8.74 11.37 17.51
N GLU A 273 7.62 10.88 17.01
CA GLU A 273 7.30 10.93 15.58
C GLU A 273 7.21 12.37 15.08
N TYR A 274 6.57 13.26 15.81
CA TYR A 274 6.55 14.69 15.49
C TYR A 274 7.95 15.30 15.39
N ARG A 275 8.84 14.99 16.35
CA ARG A 275 10.22 15.50 16.38
C ARG A 275 11.09 14.89 15.26
N SER A 276 10.77 13.70 14.78
CA SER A 276 11.53 13.03 13.72
C SER A 276 11.54 13.79 12.39
N SER A 277 10.57 14.71 12.19
CA SER A 277 10.50 15.58 11.02
C SER A 277 11.46 16.77 11.06
N THR A 278 11.97 17.14 12.25
CA THR A 278 12.74 18.36 12.46
C THR A 278 14.15 18.13 13.01
N MET A 279 14.43 16.96 13.57
CA MET A 279 15.69 16.63 14.23
C MET A 279 16.39 15.44 13.56
N THR A 280 17.71 15.33 13.77
CA THR A 280 18.47 14.17 13.27
C THR A 280 18.08 12.88 14.00
N PRO A 281 18.08 11.73 13.32
CA PRO A 281 17.66 10.44 13.89
C PRO A 281 18.33 10.10 15.24
N LYS A 282 19.64 10.35 15.37
CA LYS A 282 20.38 10.09 16.60
C LYS A 282 19.87 10.91 17.79
N ILE A 283 19.57 12.19 17.59
CA ILE A 283 19.05 13.08 18.64
C ILE A 283 17.64 12.65 19.05
N VAL A 284 16.80 12.34 18.06
CA VAL A 284 15.42 11.89 18.32
C VAL A 284 15.40 10.62 19.15
N VAL A 285 16.22 9.64 18.82
CA VAL A 285 16.29 8.36 19.52
C VAL A 285 16.85 8.54 20.93
N SER A 286 17.87 9.39 21.11
CA SER A 286 18.38 9.72 22.44
C SER A 286 17.33 10.44 23.31
N TRP A 287 16.55 11.33 22.71
CA TRP A 287 15.42 11.97 23.39
C TRP A 287 14.36 10.93 23.78
N LEU A 288 13.99 10.03 22.87
CA LEU A 288 13.05 8.94 23.13
C LEU A 288 13.50 8.12 24.35
N ALA A 289 14.75 7.65 24.36
CA ALA A 289 15.31 6.88 25.46
C ALA A 289 15.19 7.61 26.80
N THR A 290 15.49 8.91 26.83
CA THR A 290 15.38 9.71 28.06
C THR A 290 13.94 9.88 28.54
N GLN A 291 12.96 9.99 27.64
CA GLN A 291 11.56 10.11 28.02
C GLN A 291 11.00 8.76 28.52
N MET A 292 11.41 7.65 27.89
CA MET A 292 10.97 6.32 28.29
C MET A 292 11.46 5.94 29.70
N THR A 293 12.68 6.34 30.08
CA THR A 293 13.29 6.04 31.38
C THR A 293 12.99 7.08 32.47
N LYS A 294 12.27 8.17 32.18
CA LYS A 294 11.79 9.12 33.19
C LYS A 294 10.67 8.51 34.02
N LYS A 295 10.85 8.56 35.37
CA LYS A 295 9.83 8.24 36.37
C LYS A 295 8.59 9.10 36.26
#